data_975ee8228e6b25b5e1df459640b43b18
#
_entry.id   975ee8228e6b25b5e1df459640b43b18
#
_cell.length_a   1.000
_cell.length_b   1.000
_cell.length_c   1.000
_cell.angle_alpha   90.00
_cell.angle_beta   90.00
_cell.angle_gamma   90.00
#
_symmetry.space_group_name_H-M   'P 1'
#
loop_
_entity.id
_entity.type
_entity.pdbx_description
1 polymer ?
#
loop_
_entity_poly.entity_id
_entity_poly.type
_entity_poly.pdbx_seq_one_letter_code
_entity_poly.pdbx_strand_id
1 'polypeptide(L)'
;MRINVIATLALMFASPVAITAESSSYELTIKNHRFEPQQITVPADKKIKLMVTNQDSTPEEFESYELNREKIIPGGKKAVIYFGPLKPGKYPFFGEFHQETAKGVIIAE
;
A
#
# COMPACT_ATOMS: atom_id res chain seq x y z
N MET A 1 -11.85 -41.92 54.32
CA MET A 1 -11.28 -40.66 53.86
C MET A 1 -11.44 -40.61 52.40
N ARG A 2 -12.30 -39.74 51.92
CA ARG A 2 -12.57 -39.61 50.49
C ARG A 2 -11.77 -38.41 49.94
N ILE A 3 -10.87 -38.69 49.02
CA ILE A 3 -10.12 -37.64 48.33
C ILE A 3 -10.94 -37.28 47.07
N ASN A 4 -11.55 -36.13 47.11
CA ASN A 4 -12.19 -35.58 45.91
C ASN A 4 -11.13 -34.90 45.08
N VAL A 5 -10.72 -35.56 44.02
CA VAL A 5 -9.87 -34.93 43.04
C VAL A 5 -10.79 -34.14 42.12
N ILE A 6 -10.83 -32.83 42.32
CA ILE A 6 -11.49 -31.94 41.37
C ILE A 6 -10.49 -31.74 40.22
N ALA A 7 -10.72 -32.48 39.15
CA ALA A 7 -9.99 -32.19 37.90
C ALA A 7 -10.52 -30.87 37.35
N THR A 8 -9.77 -29.83 37.57
CA THR A 8 -10.05 -28.53 36.91
C THR A 8 -9.66 -28.67 35.46
N LEU A 9 -10.64 -28.88 34.58
CA LEU A 9 -10.44 -28.86 33.16
C LEU A 9 -10.22 -27.40 32.76
N ALA A 10 -8.96 -27.01 32.60
CA ALA A 10 -8.64 -25.71 32.01
C ALA A 10 -8.96 -25.76 30.52
N LEU A 11 -10.11 -25.20 30.15
CA LEU A 11 -10.45 -25.02 28.74
C LEU A 11 -9.57 -23.89 28.20
N MET A 12 -8.52 -24.26 27.49
CA MET A 12 -7.78 -23.30 26.74
C MET A 12 -8.56 -22.97 25.46
N PHE A 13 -9.21 -21.82 25.46
CA PHE A 13 -9.76 -21.26 24.25
C PHE A 13 -8.60 -20.66 23.44
N ALA A 14 -8.10 -21.39 22.43
CA ALA A 14 -7.30 -20.79 21.41
C ALA A 14 -8.23 -19.86 20.61
N SER A 15 -8.17 -18.56 20.88
CA SER A 15 -8.83 -17.58 20.02
C SER A 15 -8.25 -17.72 18.61
N PRO A 16 -9.06 -17.99 17.59
CA PRO A 16 -8.55 -17.95 16.23
C PRO A 16 -8.05 -16.54 15.97
N VAL A 17 -6.74 -16.41 15.74
CA VAL A 17 -6.19 -15.18 15.20
C VAL A 17 -6.81 -15.05 13.82
N ALA A 18 -7.80 -14.17 13.69
CA ALA A 18 -8.32 -13.82 12.40
C ALA A 18 -7.17 -13.14 11.67
N ILE A 19 -6.52 -13.88 10.76
CA ILE A 19 -5.59 -13.29 9.81
C ILE A 19 -6.49 -12.53 8.83
N THR A 20 -6.85 -11.30 9.21
CA THR A 20 -7.35 -10.36 8.23
C THR A 20 -6.19 -10.12 7.27
N ALA A 21 -6.41 -10.45 6.00
CA ALA A 21 -5.49 -10.02 4.95
C ALA A 21 -5.54 -8.50 4.89
N GLU A 22 -4.79 -7.86 5.79
CA GLU A 22 -4.64 -6.42 5.77
C GLU A 22 -3.91 -6.06 4.49
N SER A 23 -4.53 -5.20 3.68
CA SER A 23 -3.83 -4.59 2.57
C SER A 23 -2.71 -3.75 3.16
N SER A 24 -1.48 -4.00 2.72
CA SER A 24 -0.34 -3.17 3.11
C SER A 24 -0.56 -1.76 2.59
N SER A 25 -0.35 -0.77 3.46
CA SER A 25 -0.59 0.64 3.17
C SER A 25 0.73 1.40 3.06
N TYR A 26 0.85 2.21 2.03
CA TYR A 26 2.05 2.99 1.72
C TYR A 26 1.67 4.42 1.39
N GLU A 27 2.60 5.33 1.61
CA GLU A 27 2.42 6.74 1.34
C GLU A 27 3.39 7.23 0.27
N LEU A 28 2.89 8.07 -0.63
CA LEU A 28 3.63 8.72 -1.70
C LEU A 28 3.26 10.19 -1.69
N THR A 29 4.25 11.06 -1.77
CA THR A 29 4.04 12.51 -1.80
C THR A 29 4.47 13.06 -3.14
N ILE A 30 3.69 14.00 -3.68
CA ILE A 30 4.04 14.83 -4.83
C ILE A 30 4.44 16.19 -4.27
N LYS A 31 5.67 16.62 -4.56
CA LYS A 31 6.21 17.91 -4.14
C LYS A 31 7.21 18.40 -5.16
N ASN A 32 7.08 19.65 -5.59
CA ASN A 32 7.93 20.25 -6.61
C ASN A 32 7.98 19.42 -7.90
N HIS A 33 6.83 18.89 -8.32
CA HIS A 33 6.67 18.04 -9.50
C HIS A 33 7.54 16.78 -9.46
N ARG A 34 7.75 16.22 -8.26
CA ARG A 34 8.51 14.99 -8.02
C ARG A 34 7.76 14.09 -7.07
N PHE A 35 8.01 12.80 -7.16
CA PHE A 35 7.52 11.83 -6.20
C PHE A 35 8.54 11.59 -5.09
N GLU A 36 8.05 11.53 -3.84
CA GLU A 36 8.84 11.20 -2.66
C GLU A 36 8.11 10.13 -1.84
N PRO A 37 8.70 8.96 -1.60
CA PRO A 37 9.96 8.47 -2.15
C PRO A 37 9.85 8.08 -3.62
N GLN A 38 10.97 7.98 -4.33
CA GLN A 38 10.99 7.58 -5.73
C GLN A 38 10.92 6.05 -5.89
N GLN A 39 11.16 5.31 -4.83
CA GLN A 39 11.09 3.87 -4.84
C GLN A 39 10.32 3.39 -3.61
N ILE A 40 9.34 2.53 -3.84
CA ILE A 40 8.53 1.91 -2.79
C ILE A 40 8.62 0.40 -2.97
N THR A 41 9.09 -0.30 -1.94
CA THR A 41 9.10 -1.76 -1.91
C THR A 41 7.84 -2.26 -1.22
N VAL A 42 7.11 -3.13 -1.91
CA VAL A 42 5.86 -3.71 -1.42
C VAL A 42 5.94 -5.23 -1.44
N PRO A 43 5.18 -5.93 -0.58
CA PRO A 43 5.13 -7.38 -0.66
C PRO A 43 4.44 -7.84 -1.95
N ALA A 44 5.02 -8.85 -2.60
CA ALA A 44 4.38 -9.51 -3.72
C ALA A 44 3.14 -10.30 -3.26
N ASP A 45 2.24 -10.56 -4.19
CA ASP A 45 1.04 -11.40 -3.98
C ASP A 45 0.07 -10.88 -2.91
N LYS A 46 0.12 -9.59 -2.62
CA LYS A 46 -0.80 -8.92 -1.69
C LYS A 46 -1.43 -7.69 -2.33
N LYS A 47 -2.65 -7.39 -1.92
CA LYS A 47 -3.30 -6.14 -2.29
C LYS A 47 -2.62 -4.97 -1.59
N ILE A 48 -2.33 -3.92 -2.35
CA ILE A 48 -1.62 -2.73 -1.88
C ILE A 48 -2.56 -1.53 -1.91
N LYS A 49 -2.50 -0.74 -0.86
CA LYS A 49 -3.15 0.56 -0.76
C LYS A 49 -2.06 1.64 -0.81
N LEU A 50 -2.12 2.50 -1.81
CA LEU A 50 -1.21 3.62 -1.96
C LEU A 50 -1.96 4.93 -1.73
N MET A 51 -1.57 5.68 -0.70
CA MET A 51 -2.08 7.01 -0.44
C MET A 51 -1.15 8.02 -1.09
N VAL A 52 -1.65 8.79 -2.05
CA VAL A 52 -0.88 9.83 -2.74
C VAL A 52 -1.35 11.19 -2.24
N THR A 53 -0.43 11.98 -1.71
CA THR A 53 -0.68 13.36 -1.26
C THR A 53 0.00 14.32 -2.22
N ASN A 54 -0.77 15.19 -2.85
CA ASN A 54 -0.23 16.23 -3.71
C ASN A 54 -0.05 17.52 -2.90
N GLN A 55 1.20 17.84 -2.56
CA GLN A 55 1.55 19.06 -1.82
C GLN A 55 1.73 20.28 -2.73
N ASP A 56 1.72 20.08 -4.04
CA ASP A 56 1.77 21.19 -5.00
C ASP A 56 0.40 21.84 -5.14
N SER A 57 0.39 23.07 -5.63
CA SER A 57 -0.86 23.80 -5.94
C SER A 57 -1.48 23.37 -7.26
N THR A 58 -0.72 22.71 -8.12
CA THR A 58 -1.16 22.24 -9.43
C THR A 58 -1.55 20.76 -9.37
N PRO A 59 -2.48 20.30 -10.21
CA PRO A 59 -2.83 18.90 -10.27
C PRO A 59 -1.69 18.05 -10.84
N GLU A 60 -1.65 16.79 -10.48
CA GLU A 60 -0.77 15.79 -11.06
C GLU A 60 -1.56 14.53 -11.37
N GLU A 61 -1.18 13.81 -12.40
CA GLU A 61 -1.77 12.53 -12.72
C GLU A 61 -0.75 11.42 -12.48
N PHE A 62 -1.05 10.57 -11.50
CA PHE A 62 -0.30 9.34 -11.29
C PHE A 62 -0.64 8.38 -12.43
N GLU A 63 0.37 7.89 -13.12
CA GLU A 63 0.22 7.00 -14.26
C GLU A 63 1.18 5.83 -14.12
N SER A 64 0.68 4.61 -14.33
CA SER A 64 1.51 3.41 -14.43
C SER A 64 0.88 2.42 -15.40
N TYR A 65 1.56 2.17 -16.51
CA TYR A 65 1.13 1.17 -17.47
C TYR A 65 1.25 -0.23 -16.91
N GLU A 66 2.34 -0.49 -16.19
CA GLU A 66 2.63 -1.79 -15.60
C GLU A 66 1.66 -2.17 -14.48
N LEU A 67 1.15 -1.18 -13.75
CA LEU A 67 0.11 -1.38 -12.74
C LEU A 67 -1.30 -1.28 -13.32
N ASN A 68 -1.43 -0.81 -14.54
CA ASN A 68 -2.71 -0.48 -15.19
C ASN A 68 -3.54 0.46 -14.30
N ARG A 69 -2.91 1.55 -13.86
CA ARG A 69 -3.56 2.55 -13.00
C ARG A 69 -3.24 3.95 -13.47
N GLU A 70 -4.25 4.80 -13.38
CA GLU A 70 -4.14 6.24 -13.55
C GLU A 70 -5.06 6.95 -12.56
N LYS A 71 -4.62 8.06 -12.01
CA LYS A 71 -5.39 8.83 -11.05
C LYS A 71 -4.93 10.27 -11.06
N ILE A 72 -5.87 11.20 -11.25
CA ILE A 72 -5.60 12.63 -11.10
C ILE A 72 -5.75 13.00 -9.63
N ILE A 73 -4.73 13.65 -9.08
CA ILE A 73 -4.73 14.15 -7.72
C ILE A 73 -4.72 15.69 -7.81
N PRO A 74 -5.82 16.36 -7.51
CA PRO A 74 -5.84 17.83 -7.51
C PRO A 74 -4.80 18.42 -6.56
N GLY A 75 -4.38 19.63 -6.83
CA GLY A 75 -3.43 20.34 -5.96
C GLY A 75 -3.92 20.43 -4.52
N GLY A 76 -3.04 20.12 -3.57
CA GLY A 76 -3.36 20.14 -2.14
C GLY A 76 -4.27 19.00 -1.65
N LYS A 77 -4.58 18.01 -2.49
CA LYS A 77 -5.48 16.91 -2.17
C LYS A 77 -4.76 15.58 -2.04
N LYS A 78 -5.48 14.60 -1.52
CA LYS A 78 -5.04 13.20 -1.40
C LYS A 78 -5.93 12.30 -2.23
N ALA A 79 -5.35 11.22 -2.74
CA ALA A 79 -6.09 10.17 -3.42
C ALA A 79 -5.57 8.81 -2.99
N VAL A 80 -6.43 7.81 -3.01
CA VAL A 80 -6.07 6.43 -2.71
C VAL A 80 -6.08 5.64 -4.02
N ILE A 81 -5.00 4.89 -4.24
CA ILE A 81 -4.85 3.99 -5.38
C ILE A 81 -4.68 2.58 -4.84
N TYR A 82 -5.52 1.66 -5.27
CA TYR A 82 -5.38 0.23 -4.96
C TYR A 82 -4.81 -0.49 -6.16
N PHE A 83 -3.86 -1.39 -5.91
CA PHE A 83 -3.32 -2.24 -6.95
C PHE A 83 -2.85 -3.58 -6.36
N GLY A 84 -2.52 -4.51 -7.24
CA GLY A 84 -2.10 -5.85 -6.87
C GLY A 84 -3.29 -6.81 -6.72
N PRO A 85 -3.01 -8.07 -6.36
CA PRO A 85 -1.69 -8.66 -6.06
C PRO A 85 -0.70 -8.61 -7.23
N LEU A 86 0.56 -8.30 -6.94
CA LEU A 86 1.61 -8.21 -7.95
C LEU A 86 2.55 -9.41 -7.88
N LYS A 87 3.00 -9.87 -9.01
CA LYS A 87 4.14 -10.78 -9.09
C LYS A 87 5.42 -10.02 -8.73
N PRO A 88 6.46 -10.70 -8.19
CA PRO A 88 7.74 -10.06 -7.99
C PRO A 88 8.24 -9.36 -9.26
N GLY A 89 8.68 -8.12 -9.13
CA GLY A 89 9.14 -7.34 -10.27
C GLY A 89 9.15 -5.85 -10.01
N LYS A 90 9.43 -5.10 -11.06
CA LYS A 90 9.49 -3.64 -11.04
C LYS A 90 8.34 -3.06 -11.84
N TYR A 91 7.68 -2.08 -11.26
CA TYR A 91 6.48 -1.45 -11.80
C TYR A 91 6.69 0.07 -11.79
N PRO A 92 7.22 0.65 -12.87
CA PRO A 92 7.43 2.09 -12.97
C PRO A 92 6.12 2.87 -12.94
N PHE A 93 6.18 4.06 -12.37
CA PHE A 93 5.10 5.04 -12.44
C PHE A 93 5.67 6.44 -12.70
N PHE A 94 4.83 7.33 -13.16
CA PHE A 94 5.24 8.69 -13.46
C PHE A 94 4.07 9.66 -13.31
N GLY A 95 4.38 10.95 -13.25
CA GLY A 95 3.40 12.01 -13.30
C GLY A 95 3.19 12.48 -14.72
N GLU A 96 2.01 12.25 -15.28
CA GLU A 96 1.68 12.57 -16.67
C GLU A 96 1.87 14.06 -16.98
N PHE A 97 1.59 14.94 -16.01
CA PHE A 97 1.68 16.36 -16.21
C PHE A 97 3.09 16.92 -16.04
N HIS A 98 4.03 16.14 -15.52
CA HIS A 98 5.42 16.54 -15.29
C HIS A 98 6.36 15.35 -15.48
N GLN A 99 6.34 14.78 -16.67
CA GLN A 99 7.02 13.49 -16.93
C GLN A 99 8.53 13.54 -16.80
N GLU A 100 9.15 14.71 -16.96
CA GLU A 100 10.60 14.84 -16.86
C GLU A 100 11.11 14.73 -15.41
N THR A 101 10.30 15.10 -14.44
CA THR A 101 10.69 15.16 -13.03
C THR A 101 9.94 14.17 -12.15
N ALA A 102 8.66 13.92 -12.43
CA ALA A 102 7.82 13.05 -11.62
C ALA A 102 7.95 11.61 -12.10
N LYS A 103 8.86 10.86 -11.49
CA LYS A 103 9.15 9.45 -11.81
C LYS A 103 9.38 8.66 -10.54
N GLY A 104 8.97 7.40 -10.57
CA GLY A 104 9.21 6.47 -9.48
C GLY A 104 9.04 5.02 -9.91
N VAL A 105 9.26 4.11 -8.97
CA VAL A 105 9.11 2.69 -9.22
C VAL A 105 8.58 1.98 -7.98
N ILE A 106 7.63 1.09 -8.18
CA ILE A 106 7.19 0.11 -7.18
C ILE A 106 8.00 -1.16 -7.41
N ILE A 107 8.59 -1.69 -6.33
CA ILE A 107 9.29 -2.98 -6.36
C ILE A 107 8.47 -3.97 -5.55
N ALA A 108 7.99 -5.02 -6.17
CA ALA A 108 7.30 -6.13 -5.50
C ALA A 108 8.28 -7.28 -5.25
N GLU A 109 8.38 -7.71 -4.01
CA GLU A 109 9.28 -8.80 -3.63
C GLU A 109 8.79 -9.65 -2.44
#